data_8b49c3cb5195f3534b50ac470496e07c
#
_entry.id   8b49c3cb5195f3534b50ac470496e07c
#
_cell.length_a   1.000
_cell.length_b   1.000
_cell.length_c   1.000
_cell.angle_alpha   90.00
_cell.angle_beta   90.00
_cell.angle_gamma   90.00
#
_symmetry.space_group_name_H-M   'P 1'
#
loop_
_entity.id
_entity.type
_entity.pdbx_description
1 polymer ?
#
loop_
_entity_poly.entity_id
_entity_poly.type
_entity_poly.pdbx_seq_one_letter_code
_entity_poly.pdbx_strand_id
1 'polypeptide(L)'
;MHYTVYLAGEIHTSWRTELAQQAAAAKLPVSFLGPVTDHAASDDTGAEILGAETDPFWHDRKGAGLNALRTRTMLDQADLVIVRFGDKYRQWNAAFDAGLAVATQKPLIVIHSPELQHALKEIDAAACAVAETTSQVVEILGYISRQEDWTTA
;
A
#
# COMPACT_ATOMS: atom_id res chain seq x y z
N MET A 1 -13.70 -3.19 -15.89
CA MET A 1 -13.77 -2.37 -14.67
C MET A 1 -12.36 -1.81 -14.41
N HIS A 2 -12.19 -0.54 -14.05
CA HIS A 2 -10.88 0.06 -13.73
C HIS A 2 -10.76 0.18 -12.20
N TYR A 3 -9.59 -0.20 -11.64
CA TYR A 3 -9.34 -0.11 -10.21
C TYR A 3 -8.25 0.92 -9.89
N THR A 4 -8.50 1.73 -8.88
CA THR A 4 -7.49 2.57 -8.24
C THR A 4 -6.95 1.83 -7.02
N VAL A 5 -5.65 1.55 -7.00
CA VAL A 5 -4.98 0.68 -6.03
C VAL A 5 -3.99 1.49 -5.20
N TYR A 6 -4.14 1.50 -3.87
CA TYR A 6 -3.16 2.12 -2.99
C TYR A 6 -2.07 1.12 -2.60
N LEU A 7 -0.80 1.49 -2.84
CA LEU A 7 0.38 0.67 -2.55
C LEU A 7 1.08 1.15 -1.27
N ALA A 8 0.76 0.51 -0.15
CA ALA A 8 1.34 0.77 1.17
C ALA A 8 2.50 -0.20 1.49
N GLY A 9 3.17 0.07 2.58
CA GLY A 9 4.20 -0.80 3.14
C GLY A 9 5.63 -0.35 2.84
N GLU A 10 6.58 -1.28 2.84
CA GLU A 10 8.01 -1.02 2.80
C GLU A 10 8.42 -0.14 1.59
N ILE A 11 9.40 0.73 1.79
CA ILE A 11 9.84 1.73 0.80
C ILE A 11 11.28 1.53 0.31
N HIS A 12 11.92 0.43 0.70
CA HIS A 12 13.35 0.20 0.48
C HIS A 12 13.68 -0.61 -0.77
N THR A 13 12.66 -1.22 -1.42
CA THR A 13 12.83 -2.02 -2.64
C THR A 13 12.02 -1.45 -3.79
N SER A 14 12.25 -1.98 -5.00
CA SER A 14 11.59 -1.57 -6.24
C SER A 14 10.20 -2.19 -6.47
N TRP A 15 9.65 -2.89 -5.50
CA TRP A 15 8.43 -3.70 -5.67
C TRP A 15 7.24 -2.95 -6.27
N ARG A 16 7.08 -1.66 -5.96
CA ARG A 16 6.01 -0.83 -6.53
C ARG A 16 6.20 -0.62 -8.02
N THR A 17 7.45 -0.33 -8.42
CA THR A 17 7.82 -0.17 -9.83
C THR A 17 7.68 -1.50 -10.58
N GLU A 18 8.12 -2.60 -9.98
CA GLU A 18 7.98 -3.95 -10.55
C GLU A 18 6.50 -4.32 -10.75
N LEU A 19 5.67 -4.11 -9.74
CA LEU A 19 4.23 -4.36 -9.82
C LEU A 19 3.57 -3.52 -10.92
N ALA A 20 3.90 -2.22 -10.99
CA ALA A 20 3.36 -1.32 -12.00
C ALA A 20 3.77 -1.73 -13.42
N GLN A 21 5.03 -2.13 -13.62
CA GLN A 21 5.54 -2.61 -14.91
C GLN A 21 4.87 -3.92 -15.33
N GLN A 22 4.73 -4.87 -14.41
CA GLN A 22 4.06 -6.15 -14.66
C GLN A 22 2.57 -5.95 -14.99
N ALA A 23 1.87 -5.09 -14.25
CA ALA A 23 0.48 -4.76 -14.51
C ALA A 23 0.28 -4.08 -15.87
N ALA A 24 1.19 -3.15 -16.24
CA ALA A 24 1.18 -2.50 -17.54
C ALA A 24 1.45 -3.51 -18.68
N ALA A 25 2.42 -4.41 -18.51
CA ALA A 25 2.72 -5.47 -19.49
C ALA A 25 1.53 -6.41 -19.69
N ALA A 26 0.79 -6.71 -18.62
CA ALA A 26 -0.45 -7.48 -18.65
C ALA A 26 -1.68 -6.68 -19.12
N LYS A 27 -1.52 -5.37 -19.42
CA LYS A 27 -2.58 -4.46 -19.86
C LYS A 27 -3.78 -4.42 -18.89
N LEU A 28 -3.50 -4.50 -17.60
CA LEU A 28 -4.54 -4.45 -16.58
C LEU A 28 -5.13 -3.05 -16.44
N PRO A 29 -6.45 -2.92 -16.27
CA PRO A 29 -7.13 -1.65 -16.10
C PRO A 29 -6.97 -1.15 -14.65
N VAL A 30 -5.75 -0.80 -14.24
CA VAL A 30 -5.42 -0.37 -12.88
C VAL A 30 -4.61 0.92 -12.89
N SER A 31 -4.83 1.75 -11.87
CA SER A 31 -3.99 2.91 -11.53
C SER A 31 -3.46 2.74 -10.12
N PHE A 32 -2.22 3.18 -9.89
CA PHE A 32 -1.59 3.04 -8.60
C PHE A 32 -1.41 4.39 -7.89
N LEU A 33 -1.71 4.42 -6.60
CA LEU A 33 -1.39 5.48 -5.66
C LEU A 33 -0.37 4.94 -4.65
N GLY A 34 0.41 5.83 -4.03
CA GLY A 34 1.38 5.39 -3.04
C GLY A 34 1.95 6.52 -2.18
N PRO A 35 2.69 6.18 -1.11
CA PRO A 35 3.35 7.14 -0.25
C PRO A 35 4.50 7.86 -0.97
N VAL A 36 5.04 8.89 -0.34
CA VAL A 36 6.37 9.40 -0.67
C VAL A 36 7.39 8.34 -0.25
N THR A 37 8.22 7.89 -1.18
CA THR A 37 9.22 6.84 -0.93
C THR A 37 10.63 7.38 -0.65
N ASP A 38 10.87 8.67 -0.91
CA ASP A 38 12.06 9.35 -0.45
C ASP A 38 11.94 9.64 1.05
N HIS A 39 12.85 9.05 1.83
CA HIS A 39 12.77 9.07 3.29
C HIS A 39 12.94 10.49 3.84
N ALA A 40 13.94 11.23 3.36
CA ALA A 40 14.21 12.58 3.81
C ALA A 40 13.04 13.52 3.45
N ALA A 41 12.57 13.47 2.21
CA ALA A 41 11.43 14.26 1.77
C ALA A 41 10.14 13.94 2.56
N SER A 42 9.98 12.70 3.02
CA SER A 42 8.83 12.29 3.84
C SER A 42 8.93 12.82 5.28
N ASP A 43 10.12 12.76 5.88
CA ASP A 43 10.35 13.16 7.28
C ASP A 43 10.35 14.68 7.44
N ASP A 44 10.97 15.39 6.51
CA ASP A 44 11.15 16.85 6.60
C ASP A 44 9.94 17.67 6.13
N THR A 45 9.01 17.07 5.39
CA THR A 45 7.86 17.76 4.78
C THR A 45 7.06 18.60 5.78
N GLY A 46 6.95 18.13 7.03
CA GLY A 46 6.23 18.83 8.08
C GLY A 46 6.92 20.13 8.50
N ALA A 47 8.23 20.12 8.66
CA ALA A 47 9.02 21.28 9.01
C ALA A 47 9.11 22.26 7.83
N GLU A 48 9.23 21.79 6.61
CA GLU A 48 9.27 22.61 5.40
C GLU A 48 7.98 23.41 5.19
N ILE A 49 6.82 22.78 5.39
CA ILE A 49 5.51 23.41 5.11
C ILE A 49 4.99 24.19 6.31
N LEU A 50 5.15 23.67 7.54
CA LEU A 50 4.55 24.22 8.75
C LEU A 50 5.55 25.04 9.62
N GLY A 51 6.76 25.20 9.11
CA GLY A 51 7.83 25.93 9.81
C GLY A 51 8.77 25.00 10.59
N ALA A 52 10.04 25.44 10.66
CA ALA A 52 11.11 24.69 11.30
C ALA A 52 10.77 24.32 12.75
N GLU A 53 11.31 23.18 13.16
CA GLU A 53 11.14 22.64 14.52
C GLU A 53 12.49 22.13 15.04
N THR A 54 12.81 22.47 16.29
CA THR A 54 14.07 22.07 16.92
C THR A 54 13.92 20.86 17.84
N ASP A 55 12.70 20.59 18.30
CA ASP A 55 12.38 19.43 19.12
C ASP A 55 12.06 18.24 18.18
N PRO A 56 12.81 17.12 18.26
CA PRO A 56 12.61 15.95 17.39
C PRO A 56 11.20 15.39 17.47
N PHE A 57 10.57 15.39 18.64
CA PHE A 57 9.19 14.90 18.80
C PHE A 57 8.19 15.73 17.96
N TRP A 58 8.30 17.06 18.00
CA TRP A 58 7.41 17.93 17.26
C TRP A 58 7.73 17.95 15.76
N HIS A 59 9.02 17.79 15.39
CA HIS A 59 9.43 17.59 14.00
C HIS A 59 8.74 16.37 13.40
N ASP A 60 8.91 15.20 14.03
CA ASP A 60 8.28 13.95 13.60
C ASP A 60 6.76 14.06 13.59
N ARG A 61 6.18 14.73 14.58
CA ARG A 61 4.72 14.92 14.69
C ARG A 61 4.16 15.73 13.51
N LYS A 62 4.87 16.76 13.06
CA LYS A 62 4.49 17.57 11.89
C LYS A 62 4.54 16.71 10.61
N GLY A 63 5.62 15.99 10.37
CA GLY A 63 5.79 15.09 9.23
C GLY A 63 4.73 13.99 9.21
N ALA A 64 4.57 13.29 10.34
CA ALA A 64 3.56 12.24 10.49
C ALA A 64 2.14 12.73 10.22
N GLY A 65 1.81 13.96 10.65
CA GLY A 65 0.49 14.54 10.42
C GLY A 65 0.18 14.75 8.94
N LEU A 66 1.13 15.29 8.17
CA LEU A 66 0.97 15.50 6.72
C LEU A 66 0.94 14.17 5.96
N ASN A 67 1.81 13.22 6.33
CA ASN A 67 1.79 11.88 5.75
C ASN A 67 0.48 11.15 6.04
N ALA A 68 -0.08 11.28 7.25
CA ALA A 68 -1.38 10.71 7.60
C ALA A 68 -2.53 11.33 6.78
N LEU A 69 -2.49 12.65 6.57
CA LEU A 69 -3.48 13.34 5.72
C LEU A 69 -3.42 12.80 4.29
N ARG A 70 -2.21 12.69 3.72
CA ARG A 70 -1.98 12.15 2.39
C ARG A 70 -2.47 10.70 2.28
N THR A 71 -2.08 9.83 3.21
CA THR A 71 -2.47 8.42 3.24
C THR A 71 -3.99 8.26 3.28
N ARG A 72 -4.67 8.99 4.18
CA ARG A 72 -6.14 8.94 4.27
C ARG A 72 -6.82 9.37 2.98
N THR A 73 -6.37 10.47 2.37
CA THR A 73 -6.92 10.95 1.10
C THR A 73 -6.77 9.91 -0.02
N MET A 74 -5.62 9.24 -0.08
CA MET A 74 -5.38 8.18 -1.08
C MET A 74 -6.18 6.91 -0.79
N LEU A 75 -6.31 6.53 0.48
CA LEU A 75 -7.16 5.40 0.87
C LEU A 75 -8.63 5.65 0.51
N ASP A 76 -9.12 6.87 0.70
CA ASP A 76 -10.51 7.22 0.32
C ASP A 76 -10.73 7.05 -1.19
N GLN A 77 -9.74 7.39 -2.01
CA GLN A 77 -9.79 7.28 -3.48
C GLN A 77 -9.58 5.85 -3.98
N ALA A 78 -8.95 4.98 -3.19
CA ALA A 78 -8.61 3.63 -3.60
C ALA A 78 -9.82 2.69 -3.54
N ASP A 79 -9.93 1.79 -4.53
CA ASP A 79 -10.88 0.68 -4.55
C ASP A 79 -10.37 -0.50 -3.74
N LEU A 80 -9.04 -0.68 -3.68
CA LEU A 80 -8.38 -1.71 -2.89
C LEU A 80 -6.98 -1.26 -2.45
N VAL A 81 -6.44 -1.93 -1.44
CA VAL A 81 -5.14 -1.64 -0.84
C VAL A 81 -4.24 -2.86 -0.93
N ILE A 82 -2.98 -2.64 -1.33
CA ILE A 82 -1.93 -3.65 -1.28
C ILE A 82 -0.89 -3.18 -0.28
N VAL A 83 -0.59 -4.00 0.73
CA VAL A 83 0.42 -3.72 1.73
C VAL A 83 1.55 -4.74 1.63
N ARG A 84 2.78 -4.27 1.39
CA ARG A 84 3.97 -5.12 1.41
C ARG A 84 4.72 -5.00 2.73
N PHE A 85 4.97 -6.14 3.36
CA PHE A 85 5.92 -6.31 4.45
C PHE A 85 7.23 -6.87 3.88
N GLY A 86 8.31 -6.12 4.01
CA GLY A 86 9.64 -6.54 3.56
C GLY A 86 10.38 -7.32 4.66
N ASP A 87 11.44 -8.02 4.28
CA ASP A 87 12.22 -8.87 5.19
C ASP A 87 13.16 -8.07 6.09
N LYS A 88 13.38 -6.79 5.78
CA LYS A 88 14.21 -5.87 6.56
C LYS A 88 13.33 -4.88 7.32
N TYR A 89 13.76 -4.55 8.53
CA TYR A 89 13.12 -3.56 9.41
C TYR A 89 11.75 -3.98 9.95
N ARG A 90 11.40 -3.41 11.09
CA ARG A 90 10.06 -3.51 11.68
C ARG A 90 9.19 -2.44 11.03
N GLN A 91 8.16 -2.86 10.31
CA GLN A 91 7.34 -1.96 9.49
C GLN A 91 6.02 -1.65 10.19
N TRP A 92 6.11 -0.92 11.29
CA TRP A 92 4.94 -0.54 12.07
C TRP A 92 3.92 0.26 11.24
N ASN A 93 4.40 1.12 10.34
CA ASN A 93 3.53 1.91 9.47
C ASN A 93 2.77 1.02 8.48
N ALA A 94 3.39 -0.03 7.96
CA ALA A 94 2.70 -0.99 7.10
C ALA A 94 1.56 -1.71 7.83
N ALA A 95 1.79 -2.11 9.09
CA ALA A 95 0.74 -2.71 9.92
C ALA A 95 -0.39 -1.72 10.24
N PHE A 96 -0.05 -0.45 10.48
CA PHE A 96 -1.03 0.61 10.68
C PHE A 96 -1.87 0.85 9.42
N ASP A 97 -1.25 0.93 8.23
CA ASP A 97 -1.93 1.09 6.95
C ASP A 97 -2.86 -0.09 6.64
N ALA A 98 -2.42 -1.32 6.92
CA ALA A 98 -3.26 -2.52 6.78
C ALA A 98 -4.49 -2.46 7.69
N GLY A 99 -4.31 -2.12 8.97
CA GLY A 99 -5.40 -1.93 9.91
C GLY A 99 -6.36 -0.81 9.50
N LEU A 100 -5.84 0.30 8.98
CA LEU A 100 -6.65 1.41 8.49
C LEU A 100 -7.47 1.00 7.24
N ALA A 101 -6.89 0.24 6.31
CA ALA A 101 -7.59 -0.29 5.15
C ALA A 101 -8.78 -1.16 5.57
N VAL A 102 -8.57 -2.09 6.50
CA VAL A 102 -9.64 -2.96 7.04
C VAL A 102 -10.71 -2.13 7.75
N ALA A 103 -10.32 -1.19 8.61
CA ALA A 103 -11.24 -0.33 9.35
C ALA A 103 -12.10 0.56 8.43
N THR A 104 -11.58 0.94 7.27
CA THR A 104 -12.31 1.70 6.25
C THR A 104 -12.97 0.83 5.19
N GLN A 105 -13.05 -0.48 5.45
CA GLN A 105 -13.72 -1.46 4.57
C GLN A 105 -13.14 -1.53 3.15
N LYS A 106 -11.85 -1.23 2.99
CA LYS A 106 -11.14 -1.42 1.72
C LYS A 106 -10.67 -2.86 1.62
N PRO A 107 -10.90 -3.58 0.50
CA PRO A 107 -10.30 -4.88 0.26
C PRO A 107 -8.78 -4.79 0.40
N LEU A 108 -8.19 -5.74 1.13
CA LEU A 108 -6.77 -5.77 1.46
C LEU A 108 -6.10 -6.98 0.82
N ILE A 109 -5.00 -6.73 0.11
CA ILE A 109 -4.04 -7.76 -0.32
C ILE A 109 -2.74 -7.51 0.45
N VAL A 110 -2.17 -8.56 1.01
CA VAL A 110 -0.90 -8.50 1.74
C VAL A 110 0.19 -9.22 0.95
N ILE A 111 1.39 -8.66 0.93
CA ILE A 111 2.58 -9.30 0.34
C ILE A 111 3.64 -9.44 1.42
N HIS A 112 4.08 -10.66 1.69
CA HIS A 112 5.22 -10.94 2.57
C HIS A 112 5.84 -12.32 2.28
N SER A 113 7.06 -12.55 2.78
CA SER A 113 7.69 -13.86 2.73
C SER A 113 7.06 -14.81 3.76
N PRO A 114 7.16 -16.15 3.54
CA PRO A 114 6.63 -17.15 4.49
C PRO A 114 7.15 -17.01 5.92
N GLU A 115 8.36 -16.47 6.09
CA GLU A 115 8.98 -16.27 7.40
C GLU A 115 8.21 -15.29 8.29
N LEU A 116 7.42 -14.40 7.71
CA LEU A 116 6.62 -13.41 8.44
C LEU A 116 5.22 -13.90 8.79
N GLN A 117 4.79 -15.08 8.31
CA GLN A 117 3.44 -15.61 8.51
C GLN A 117 2.99 -15.59 9.97
N HIS A 118 3.84 -16.03 10.91
CA HIS A 118 3.48 -16.04 12.33
C HIS A 118 3.32 -14.62 12.90
N ALA A 119 4.19 -13.71 12.49
CA ALA A 119 4.16 -12.33 12.98
C ALA A 119 2.98 -11.52 12.42
N LEU A 120 2.50 -11.88 11.24
CA LEU A 120 1.45 -11.16 10.51
C LEU A 120 0.09 -11.89 10.53
N LYS A 121 -0.07 -12.96 11.29
CA LYS A 121 -1.25 -13.84 11.28
C LYS A 121 -2.60 -13.11 11.46
N GLU A 122 -2.64 -12.05 12.27
CA GLU A 122 -3.87 -11.25 12.45
C GLU A 122 -4.15 -10.35 11.23
N ILE A 123 -3.10 -9.84 10.58
CA ILE A 123 -3.22 -9.06 9.36
C ILE A 123 -3.64 -9.96 8.20
N ASP A 124 -3.02 -11.15 8.09
CA ASP A 124 -3.36 -12.15 7.08
C ASP A 124 -4.82 -12.62 7.22
N ALA A 125 -5.28 -12.82 8.45
CA ALA A 125 -6.67 -13.18 8.73
C ALA A 125 -7.68 -12.09 8.31
N ALA A 126 -7.26 -10.83 8.27
CA ALA A 126 -8.10 -9.71 7.85
C ALA A 126 -7.99 -9.41 6.35
N ALA A 127 -6.99 -9.95 5.66
CA ALA A 127 -6.76 -9.75 4.24
C ALA A 127 -7.71 -10.62 3.37
N CYS A 128 -8.06 -10.09 2.20
CA CYS A 128 -8.77 -10.87 1.18
C CYS A 128 -7.86 -11.88 0.47
N ALA A 129 -6.56 -11.56 0.39
CA ALA A 129 -5.54 -12.44 -0.16
C ALA A 129 -4.17 -12.13 0.45
N VAL A 130 -3.36 -13.20 0.60
CA VAL A 130 -1.95 -13.11 1.00
C VAL A 130 -1.11 -13.65 -0.16
N ALA A 131 -0.18 -12.84 -0.64
CA ALA A 131 0.72 -13.17 -1.74
C ALA A 131 2.18 -13.12 -1.25
N GLU A 132 3.05 -13.86 -1.92
CA GLU A 132 4.49 -13.83 -1.66
C GLU A 132 5.24 -12.97 -2.68
N THR A 133 4.66 -12.76 -3.86
CA THR A 133 5.30 -12.08 -4.99
C THR A 133 4.40 -11.04 -5.66
N THR A 134 5.03 -10.06 -6.33
CA THR A 134 4.30 -9.09 -7.17
C THR A 134 3.57 -9.77 -8.33
N SER A 135 4.13 -10.86 -8.87
CA SER A 135 3.50 -11.63 -9.96
C SER A 135 2.16 -12.24 -9.55
N GLN A 136 2.08 -12.81 -8.33
CA GLN A 136 0.80 -13.31 -7.79
C GLN A 136 -0.22 -12.19 -7.64
N VAL A 137 0.22 -10.99 -7.23
CA VAL A 137 -0.66 -9.83 -7.14
C VAL A 137 -1.19 -9.42 -8.52
N VAL A 138 -0.35 -9.44 -9.56
CA VAL A 138 -0.78 -9.18 -10.94
C VAL A 138 -1.85 -10.19 -11.39
N GLU A 139 -1.69 -11.46 -11.06
CA GLU A 139 -2.70 -12.50 -11.36
C GLU A 139 -4.02 -12.24 -10.62
N ILE A 140 -3.96 -11.85 -9.33
CA ILE A 140 -5.15 -11.46 -8.55
C ILE A 140 -5.84 -10.25 -9.19
N LEU A 141 -5.08 -9.18 -9.53
CA LEU A 141 -5.62 -8.01 -10.20
C LEU A 141 -6.23 -8.35 -11.56
N GLY A 142 -5.59 -9.25 -12.31
CA GLY A 142 -6.13 -9.78 -13.57
C GLY A 142 -7.44 -10.53 -13.36
N TYR A 143 -7.52 -11.37 -12.33
CA TYR A 143 -8.75 -12.11 -12.01
C TYR A 143 -9.92 -11.17 -11.67
N ILE A 144 -9.72 -10.22 -10.76
CA ILE A 144 -10.81 -9.32 -10.34
C ILE A 144 -11.21 -8.30 -11.41
N SER A 145 -10.34 -8.06 -12.41
CA SER A 145 -10.62 -7.14 -13.51
C SER A 145 -11.39 -7.76 -14.65
N ARG A 146 -11.55 -9.09 -14.68
CA ARG A 146 -12.31 -9.78 -15.71
C ARG A 146 -13.79 -9.41 -15.60
N GLN A 147 -14.38 -9.17 -16.74
CA GLN A 147 -15.83 -9.03 -16.87
C GLN A 147 -16.34 -10.21 -17.69
N GLU A 148 -17.28 -10.94 -17.14
CA GLU A 148 -18.05 -11.95 -17.88
C GLU A 148 -19.19 -11.23 -18.60
N ASP A 149 -19.32 -11.44 -19.90
CA ASP A 149 -20.45 -10.92 -20.66
C ASP A 149 -21.61 -11.95 -20.65
N TRP A 150 -22.54 -11.70 -19.76
CA TRP A 150 -23.74 -12.57 -19.61
C TRP A 150 -24.88 -12.21 -20.59
N THR A 151 -24.65 -11.23 -21.48
CA THR A 151 -25.69 -10.75 -22.41
C THR A 151 -25.74 -11.54 -23.72
N THR A 152 -24.76 -12.40 -23.99
CA THR A 152 -24.63 -13.19 -25.24
C THR A 152 -24.99 -14.68 -25.09
N ALA A 153 -25.72 -15.06 -24.06
CA ALA A 153 -26.19 -16.41 -23.86
C ALA A 153 -27.58 -16.62 -24.47
#